data_3e124e3ab9000d399a8cbd8d43788db5
#
_entry.id   3e124e3ab9000d399a8cbd8d43788db5
#
_cell.length_a   1.000
_cell.length_b   1.000
_cell.length_c   1.000
_cell.angle_alpha   90.00
_cell.angle_beta   90.00
_cell.angle_gamma   90.00
#
_symmetry.space_group_name_H-M   'P 1'
#
loop_
_entity.id
_entity.type
_entity.pdbx_description
1 polymer ?
#
loop_
_entity_poly.entity_id
_entity_poly.type
_entity_poly.pdbx_seq_one_letter_code
_entity_poly.pdbx_strand_id
1 'polypeptide(L)'
;ILRFWCDKGVDGFRIDVSHGLAKDLREPLRDRPDPTKMYPQAADGSDPMWDRDAVHDIYRGWRELFNEYQPAKYAVGESWTPFSDRVFQYARQDELGAIFDFSLEKAAWNRDEYRHTVERTRRYAIEAGTAPTWVLGNHDVPRIASRLGVPSGTDIEAWVTSDGTEPVIDPAAAARRARAAALIMLGLPGTAFVYQGEELGLPEDFDLRPEELQDPIWERGRHTFKGRDGCRVPLPWTGDRETAYGFSGSGKSWLPQPAWFADYAACLQSDDVNSSLNMYRKAIDLRRCMVRCGDDAALEWLDPDLCGDDGFGWKLPSGMTVLANFSAVHALTLPSEAKMLLCSRADDDHNADSHQVPPESTVWYICR
;
A
#
# COMPACT_ATOMS: atom_id res chain seq x y z
N ILE A 1 13.67 16.06 20.73
CA ILE A 1 13.82 15.72 19.30
C ILE A 1 12.60 16.20 18.52
N LEU A 2 11.35 15.75 18.81
CA LEU A 2 10.15 16.10 18.05
C LEU A 2 9.92 17.61 17.97
N ARG A 3 9.93 18.33 19.09
CA ARG A 3 9.80 19.80 19.13
C ARG A 3 10.79 20.50 18.21
N PHE A 4 12.05 20.08 18.23
CA PHE A 4 13.09 20.66 17.38
C PHE A 4 12.71 20.59 15.89
N TRP A 5 12.21 19.44 15.42
CA TRP A 5 11.82 19.28 14.03
C TRP A 5 10.52 20.00 13.68
N CYS A 6 9.54 20.00 14.61
CA CYS A 6 8.33 20.80 14.45
C CYS A 6 8.63 22.29 14.30
N ASP A 7 9.56 22.82 15.11
CA ASP A 7 10.00 24.23 15.04
C ASP A 7 10.78 24.54 13.74
N LYS A 8 11.36 23.51 13.09
CA LYS A 8 11.98 23.62 11.76
C LYS A 8 10.97 23.53 10.61
N GLY A 9 9.68 23.36 10.90
CA GLY A 9 8.61 23.35 9.91
C GLY A 9 8.20 21.97 9.41
N VAL A 10 8.63 20.88 10.06
CA VAL A 10 8.14 19.53 9.76
C VAL A 10 6.65 19.43 10.10
N ASP A 11 5.82 18.91 9.18
CA ASP A 11 4.38 18.82 9.36
C ASP A 11 3.93 17.53 10.07
N GLY A 12 4.77 16.49 10.07
CA GLY A 12 4.47 15.24 10.74
C GLY A 12 5.62 14.24 10.70
N PHE A 13 5.36 13.03 11.21
CA PHE A 13 6.37 11.99 11.39
C PHE A 13 5.82 10.61 11.00
N ARG A 14 6.65 9.82 10.34
CA ARG A 14 6.50 8.37 10.30
C ARG A 14 7.33 7.78 11.45
N ILE A 15 6.69 6.98 12.29
CA ILE A 15 7.32 6.36 13.46
C ILE A 15 7.68 4.92 13.11
N ASP A 16 8.96 4.70 12.92
CA ASP A 16 9.55 3.39 12.65
C ASP A 16 9.37 2.46 13.85
N VAL A 17 8.97 1.21 13.61
CA VAL A 17 8.83 0.17 14.64
C VAL A 17 8.07 0.70 15.87
N SER A 18 6.94 1.37 15.66
CA SER A 18 6.20 2.09 16.71
C SER A 18 5.83 1.20 17.90
N HIS A 19 5.60 -0.09 17.69
CA HIS A 19 5.29 -1.07 18.73
C HIS A 19 6.51 -1.46 19.59
N GLY A 20 7.69 -0.93 19.29
CA GLY A 20 8.96 -1.30 19.91
C GLY A 20 9.53 -0.29 20.91
N LEU A 21 8.92 0.88 21.17
CA LEU A 21 9.54 1.92 21.99
C LEU A 21 9.54 1.61 23.49
N ALA A 22 8.60 0.81 24.01
CA ALA A 22 8.55 0.39 25.40
C ALA A 22 8.96 -1.06 25.58
N LYS A 23 9.71 -1.35 26.65
CA LYS A 23 10.19 -2.69 27.01
C LYS A 23 9.76 -3.02 28.44
N ASP A 24 9.62 -4.30 28.76
CA ASP A 24 9.45 -4.77 30.12
C ASP A 24 10.82 -4.95 30.77
N LEU A 25 11.22 -3.98 31.58
CA LEU A 25 12.50 -3.94 32.27
C LEU A 25 12.41 -4.40 33.74
N ARG A 26 11.32 -5.04 34.15
CA ARG A 26 11.15 -5.56 35.51
C ARG A 26 12.09 -6.75 35.74
N GLU A 27 12.75 -6.75 36.91
CA GLU A 27 13.63 -7.85 37.32
C GLU A 27 12.82 -9.04 37.92
N PRO A 28 13.19 -10.30 37.61
CA PRO A 28 14.21 -10.68 36.65
C PRO A 28 13.75 -10.40 35.22
N LEU A 29 14.66 -9.97 34.34
CA LEU A 29 14.35 -9.77 32.91
C LEU A 29 13.79 -11.05 32.31
N ARG A 30 12.77 -10.91 31.49
CA ARG A 30 12.12 -12.05 30.83
C ARG A 30 12.64 -12.21 29.41
N ASP A 31 12.89 -13.47 29.03
CA ASP A 31 13.14 -13.82 27.62
C ASP A 31 11.86 -13.66 26.78
N ARG A 32 12.04 -13.44 25.50
CA ARG A 32 10.94 -13.48 24.54
C ARG A 32 10.40 -14.91 24.41
N PRO A 33 9.09 -15.09 24.19
CA PRO A 33 8.49 -16.42 23.97
C PRO A 33 9.15 -17.20 22.83
N ASP A 34 9.49 -16.51 21.73
CA ASP A 34 10.27 -17.08 20.62
C ASP A 34 11.33 -16.06 20.17
N PRO A 35 12.59 -16.22 20.60
CA PRO A 35 13.68 -15.31 20.26
C PRO A 35 14.12 -15.43 18.77
N THR A 36 13.69 -16.46 18.05
CA THR A 36 14.01 -16.65 16.64
C THR A 36 13.16 -15.77 15.72
N LYS A 37 12.01 -15.30 16.22
CA LYS A 37 11.12 -14.41 15.48
C LYS A 37 11.48 -12.95 15.71
N MET A 38 11.51 -12.17 14.64
CA MET A 38 11.84 -10.75 14.72
C MET A 38 10.76 -9.96 15.47
N TYR A 39 9.48 -10.27 15.23
CA TYR A 39 8.32 -9.55 15.76
C TYR A 39 7.46 -10.43 16.68
N PRO A 40 6.54 -9.83 17.49
CA PRO A 40 5.66 -10.59 18.37
C PRO A 40 4.77 -11.54 17.58
N GLN A 41 4.47 -12.70 18.14
CA GLN A 41 3.58 -13.70 17.54
C GLN A 41 2.16 -13.64 18.12
N ALA A 42 1.99 -13.00 19.28
CA ALA A 42 0.71 -12.75 19.92
C ALA A 42 0.41 -11.26 19.99
N ALA A 43 -0.87 -10.89 19.84
CA ALA A 43 -1.35 -9.52 19.93
C ALA A 43 -2.02 -9.28 21.30
N ASP A 44 -1.31 -9.61 22.39
CA ASP A 44 -1.83 -9.54 23.77
C ASP A 44 -0.98 -8.68 24.70
N GLY A 45 0.07 -8.03 24.17
CA GLY A 45 1.01 -7.24 24.95
C GLY A 45 1.88 -8.06 25.92
N SER A 46 1.95 -9.38 25.79
CA SER A 46 2.72 -10.24 26.69
C SER A 46 4.22 -10.31 26.37
N ASP A 47 4.61 -10.04 25.11
CA ASP A 47 6.01 -10.03 24.69
C ASP A 47 6.77 -8.92 25.44
N PRO A 48 7.88 -9.22 26.13
CA PRO A 48 8.61 -8.21 26.93
C PRO A 48 9.27 -7.13 26.07
N MET A 49 9.48 -7.36 24.78
CA MET A 49 10.19 -6.47 23.87
C MET A 49 9.23 -5.62 23.01
N TRP A 50 7.99 -6.10 22.77
CA TRP A 50 7.10 -5.55 21.76
C TRP A 50 5.70 -5.31 22.28
N ASP A 51 4.99 -4.34 21.69
CA ASP A 51 3.58 -4.04 21.89
C ASP A 51 3.18 -3.93 23.38
N ARG A 52 4.02 -3.24 24.15
CA ARG A 52 3.79 -3.01 25.60
C ARG A 52 2.79 -1.88 25.81
N ASP A 53 1.86 -2.04 26.75
CA ASP A 53 0.87 -0.98 27.07
C ASP A 53 1.53 0.36 27.43
N ALA A 54 2.72 0.34 28.01
CA ALA A 54 3.48 1.55 28.35
C ALA A 54 3.87 2.40 27.11
N VAL A 55 3.82 1.86 25.90
CA VAL A 55 4.11 2.65 24.69
C VAL A 55 3.03 3.70 24.42
N HIS A 56 1.80 3.42 24.80
CA HIS A 56 0.66 4.32 24.60
C HIS A 56 0.81 5.62 25.43
N ASP A 57 1.40 5.55 26.63
CA ASP A 57 1.71 6.75 27.40
C ASP A 57 2.72 7.67 26.71
N ILE A 58 3.71 7.08 26.03
CA ILE A 58 4.67 7.81 25.21
C ILE A 58 3.96 8.57 24.10
N TYR A 59 3.04 7.91 23.38
CA TYR A 59 2.32 8.51 22.26
C TYR A 59 1.32 9.57 22.69
N ARG A 60 0.66 9.40 23.83
CA ARG A 60 -0.16 10.47 24.42
C ARG A 60 0.65 11.72 24.71
N GLY A 61 1.84 11.58 25.31
CA GLY A 61 2.75 12.71 25.52
C GLY A 61 3.23 13.36 24.20
N TRP A 62 3.43 12.58 23.15
CA TRP A 62 3.76 13.14 21.83
C TRP A 62 2.57 13.87 21.21
N ARG A 63 1.36 13.35 21.35
CA ARG A 63 0.13 14.02 20.88
C ARG A 63 -0.08 15.36 21.59
N GLU A 64 0.16 15.45 22.88
CA GLU A 64 0.11 16.73 23.62
C GLU A 64 1.05 17.76 22.98
N LEU A 65 2.29 17.37 22.69
CA LEU A 65 3.26 18.21 21.99
C LEU A 65 2.78 18.62 20.60
N PHE A 66 2.26 17.69 19.80
CA PHE A 66 1.80 17.96 18.43
C PHE A 66 0.62 18.95 18.41
N ASN A 67 -0.23 18.91 19.40
CA ASN A 67 -1.39 19.80 19.54
C ASN A 67 -1.00 21.25 19.92
N GLU A 68 0.24 21.52 20.33
CA GLU A 68 0.73 22.88 20.55
C GLU A 68 0.90 23.67 19.24
N TYR A 69 0.92 23.00 18.09
CA TYR A 69 1.11 23.61 16.77
C TYR A 69 -0.21 23.85 16.04
N GLN A 70 -0.22 24.83 15.10
CA GLN A 70 -1.38 25.16 14.27
C GLN A 70 -0.97 25.17 12.78
N PRO A 71 -1.47 24.23 11.97
CA PRO A 71 -2.29 23.07 12.36
C PRO A 71 -1.50 22.09 13.25
N ALA A 72 -2.24 21.28 14.03
CA ALA A 72 -1.63 20.22 14.82
C ALA A 72 -0.81 19.27 13.93
N LYS A 73 0.34 18.81 14.45
CA LYS A 73 1.22 17.93 13.68
C LYS A 73 0.65 16.53 13.58
N TYR A 74 0.98 15.85 12.49
CA TYR A 74 0.50 14.51 12.16
C TYR A 74 1.55 13.44 12.49
N ALA A 75 1.11 12.24 12.86
CA ALA A 75 2.01 11.09 12.95
C ALA A 75 1.32 9.84 12.42
N VAL A 76 2.10 8.98 11.79
CA VAL A 76 1.70 7.63 11.39
C VAL A 76 2.71 6.62 11.94
N GLY A 77 2.22 5.63 12.67
CA GLY A 77 3.05 4.55 13.20
C GLY A 77 3.20 3.40 12.22
N GLU A 78 4.36 2.75 12.26
CA GLU A 78 4.55 1.46 11.61
C GLU A 78 4.54 0.36 12.67
N SER A 79 3.68 -0.66 12.49
CA SER A 79 3.60 -1.78 13.42
C SER A 79 3.53 -3.11 12.69
N TRP A 80 4.40 -4.04 13.11
CA TRP A 80 4.43 -5.43 12.67
C TRP A 80 3.83 -6.39 13.72
N THR A 81 2.99 -5.88 14.61
CA THR A 81 2.22 -6.74 15.52
C THR A 81 1.18 -7.54 14.74
N PRO A 82 0.78 -8.74 15.23
CA PRO A 82 -0.33 -9.47 14.62
C PRO A 82 -1.59 -8.60 14.57
N PHE A 83 -2.33 -8.71 13.47
CA PHE A 83 -3.51 -7.90 13.24
C PHE A 83 -4.58 -8.14 14.33
N SER A 84 -4.95 -7.09 15.02
CA SER A 84 -5.94 -7.11 16.12
C SER A 84 -6.44 -5.69 16.40
N ASP A 85 -7.36 -5.55 17.35
CA ASP A 85 -7.80 -4.27 17.91
C ASP A 85 -6.64 -3.45 18.52
N ARG A 86 -5.60 -4.12 19.03
CA ARG A 86 -4.43 -3.44 19.61
C ARG A 86 -3.68 -2.58 18.59
N VAL A 87 -3.58 -3.01 17.33
CA VAL A 87 -2.94 -2.22 16.26
C VAL A 87 -3.64 -0.86 16.11
N PHE A 88 -4.97 -0.83 16.21
CA PHE A 88 -5.74 0.40 16.04
C PHE A 88 -5.71 1.32 17.28
N GLN A 89 -5.22 0.84 18.42
CA GLN A 89 -5.01 1.71 19.59
C GLN A 89 -3.97 2.80 19.30
N TYR A 90 -2.91 2.49 18.56
CA TYR A 90 -1.89 3.46 18.12
C TYR A 90 -2.48 4.60 17.27
N ALA A 91 -3.57 4.35 16.55
CA ALA A 91 -4.23 5.31 15.68
C ALA A 91 -5.25 6.21 16.38
N ARG A 92 -5.46 6.05 17.68
CA ARG A 92 -6.39 6.90 18.46
C ARG A 92 -6.05 8.37 18.33
N GLN A 93 -7.07 9.22 18.44
CA GLN A 93 -6.93 10.67 18.31
C GLN A 93 -6.06 11.30 19.42
N ASP A 94 -5.99 10.67 20.59
CA ASP A 94 -5.13 11.06 21.70
C ASP A 94 -3.72 10.46 21.64
N GLU A 95 -3.41 9.70 20.58
CA GLU A 95 -2.09 9.09 20.34
C GLU A 95 -1.49 9.55 19.00
N LEU A 96 -1.02 8.63 18.14
CA LEU A 96 -0.40 8.99 16.86
C LEU A 96 -1.40 9.58 15.86
N GLY A 97 -2.65 9.10 15.87
CA GLY A 97 -3.71 9.52 14.95
C GLY A 97 -3.80 8.65 13.69
N ALA A 98 -2.76 7.89 13.36
CA ALA A 98 -2.77 6.89 12.29
C ALA A 98 -1.76 5.77 12.55
N ILE A 99 -2.03 4.61 11.97
CA ILE A 99 -1.15 3.43 11.97
C ILE A 99 -1.21 2.77 10.61
N PHE A 100 -0.07 2.36 10.05
CA PHE A 100 -0.06 1.56 8.83
C PHE A 100 -0.70 0.21 9.06
N ASP A 101 -1.67 -0.13 8.23
CA ASP A 101 -2.22 -1.47 8.11
C ASP A 101 -1.71 -2.13 6.83
N PHE A 102 -0.83 -3.10 6.98
CA PHE A 102 -0.22 -3.85 5.89
C PHE A 102 -1.06 -5.05 5.42
N SER A 103 -2.31 -5.17 5.87
CA SER A 103 -3.16 -6.31 5.53
C SER A 103 -3.50 -6.34 4.04
N LEU A 104 -3.80 -5.17 3.44
CA LEU A 104 -4.10 -5.08 2.01
C LEU A 104 -2.85 -5.29 1.15
N GLU A 105 -1.69 -4.85 1.63
CA GLU A 105 -0.38 -5.09 1.01
C GLU A 105 -0.09 -6.60 0.92
N LYS A 106 -0.40 -7.35 1.98
CA LYS A 106 -0.13 -8.79 2.06
C LYS A 106 -1.13 -9.65 1.30
N ALA A 107 -2.30 -9.10 0.95
CA ALA A 107 -3.34 -9.84 0.25
C ALA A 107 -2.87 -10.23 -1.16
N ALA A 108 -3.02 -11.52 -1.50
CA ALA A 108 -2.87 -12.00 -2.87
C ALA A 108 -4.04 -11.48 -3.74
N TRP A 109 -3.89 -11.52 -5.07
CA TRP A 109 -4.98 -11.16 -5.97
C TRP A 109 -6.11 -12.19 -5.89
N ASN A 110 -6.91 -12.07 -4.85
CA ASN A 110 -8.03 -12.95 -4.52
C ASN A 110 -9.19 -12.12 -3.98
N ARG A 111 -10.38 -12.32 -4.54
CA ARG A 111 -11.60 -11.55 -4.22
C ARG A 111 -11.95 -11.64 -2.73
N ASP A 112 -11.90 -12.82 -2.16
CA ASP A 112 -12.31 -13.03 -0.76
C ASP A 112 -11.28 -12.49 0.22
N GLU A 113 -10.00 -12.59 -0.08
CA GLU A 113 -8.93 -11.99 0.71
C GLU A 113 -9.06 -10.46 0.74
N TYR A 114 -9.26 -9.81 -0.43
CA TYR A 114 -9.43 -8.37 -0.52
C TYR A 114 -10.68 -7.91 0.24
N ARG A 115 -11.83 -8.54 -0.02
CA ARG A 115 -13.09 -8.20 0.65
C ARG A 115 -12.98 -8.37 2.17
N HIS A 116 -12.49 -9.52 2.65
CA HIS A 116 -12.31 -9.79 4.07
C HIS A 116 -11.37 -8.77 4.72
N THR A 117 -10.26 -8.45 4.05
CA THR A 117 -9.30 -7.46 4.53
C THR A 117 -9.94 -6.10 4.69
N VAL A 118 -10.66 -5.62 3.67
CA VAL A 118 -11.34 -4.31 3.72
C VAL A 118 -12.41 -4.28 4.81
N GLU A 119 -13.25 -5.31 4.92
CA GLU A 119 -14.29 -5.41 5.95
C GLU A 119 -13.70 -5.38 7.37
N ARG A 120 -12.67 -6.18 7.58
CA ARG A 120 -12.00 -6.32 8.87
C ARG A 120 -11.32 -5.03 9.30
N THR A 121 -10.49 -4.44 8.43
CA THR A 121 -9.79 -3.18 8.70
C THR A 121 -10.75 -2.05 9.03
N ARG A 122 -11.82 -1.88 8.23
CA ARG A 122 -12.86 -0.87 8.49
C ARG A 122 -13.54 -1.09 9.84
N ARG A 123 -13.92 -2.32 10.15
CA ARG A 123 -14.58 -2.63 11.43
C ARG A 123 -13.73 -2.20 12.62
N TYR A 124 -12.46 -2.60 12.65
CA TYR A 124 -11.55 -2.24 13.75
C TYR A 124 -11.27 -0.73 13.82
N ALA A 125 -11.14 -0.06 12.67
CA ALA A 125 -10.95 1.38 12.65
C ALA A 125 -12.17 2.12 13.22
N ILE A 126 -13.39 1.72 12.83
CA ILE A 126 -14.65 2.28 13.35
C ILE A 126 -14.77 2.02 14.86
N GLU A 127 -14.52 0.80 15.33
CA GLU A 127 -14.55 0.43 16.76
C GLU A 127 -13.53 1.24 17.59
N ALA A 128 -12.38 1.54 17.02
CA ALA A 128 -11.35 2.37 17.65
C ALA A 128 -11.59 3.88 17.53
N GLY A 129 -12.60 4.31 16.78
CA GLY A 129 -12.91 5.73 16.54
C GLY A 129 -11.86 6.44 15.69
N THR A 130 -11.22 5.71 14.76
CA THR A 130 -10.17 6.22 13.86
C THR A 130 -10.50 5.93 12.40
N ALA A 131 -9.69 6.45 11.47
CA ALA A 131 -9.81 6.16 10.06
C ALA A 131 -8.84 5.05 9.64
N PRO A 132 -9.23 4.17 8.69
CA PRO A 132 -8.32 3.19 8.12
C PRO A 132 -7.14 3.85 7.41
N THR A 133 -6.02 3.15 7.37
CA THR A 133 -4.85 3.53 6.58
C THR A 133 -4.56 2.43 5.57
N TRP A 134 -4.65 2.76 4.29
CA TRP A 134 -4.53 1.80 3.20
C TRP A 134 -3.16 1.89 2.54
N VAL A 135 -2.52 0.74 2.34
CA VAL A 135 -1.18 0.60 1.75
C VAL A 135 -1.18 -0.60 0.81
N LEU A 136 -0.62 -0.45 -0.38
CA LEU A 136 -0.40 -1.57 -1.32
C LEU A 136 1.07 -1.94 -1.45
N GLY A 137 1.98 -1.04 -1.13
CA GLY A 137 3.41 -1.28 -1.17
C GLY A 137 4.20 -0.27 -0.35
N ASN A 138 5.43 -0.60 -0.07
CA ASN A 138 6.38 0.24 0.65
C ASN A 138 7.82 -0.16 0.27
N HIS A 139 8.81 0.40 0.96
CA HIS A 139 10.24 0.14 0.73
C HIS A 139 10.75 -1.18 1.34
N ASP A 140 9.88 -2.00 1.90
CA ASP A 140 10.24 -3.26 2.56
C ASP A 140 9.67 -4.50 1.85
N VAL A 141 8.85 -4.30 0.82
CA VAL A 141 8.22 -5.39 0.05
C VAL A 141 8.42 -5.20 -1.46
N PRO A 142 8.40 -6.29 -2.25
CA PRO A 142 8.46 -6.21 -3.69
C PRO A 142 7.34 -5.34 -4.27
N ARG A 143 7.64 -4.64 -5.35
CA ARG A 143 6.70 -3.75 -6.03
C ARG A 143 5.42 -4.46 -6.44
N ILE A 144 4.30 -3.80 -6.23
CA ILE A 144 2.95 -4.31 -6.47
C ILE A 144 2.76 -4.79 -7.92
N ALA A 145 3.38 -4.13 -8.92
CA ALA A 145 3.29 -4.52 -10.32
C ALA A 145 3.99 -5.85 -10.66
N SER A 146 4.76 -6.41 -9.72
CA SER A 146 5.29 -7.78 -9.80
C SER A 146 4.56 -8.69 -8.81
N ARG A 147 4.43 -8.26 -7.56
CA ARG A 147 3.90 -9.08 -6.47
C ARG A 147 2.47 -9.58 -6.70
N LEU A 148 1.59 -8.78 -7.32
CA LEU A 148 0.23 -9.22 -7.64
C LEU A 148 0.13 -10.25 -8.79
N GLY A 149 1.26 -10.56 -9.43
CA GLY A 149 1.36 -11.71 -10.35
C GLY A 149 1.58 -13.05 -9.65
N VAL A 150 2.01 -13.01 -8.37
CA VAL A 150 2.36 -14.21 -7.61
C VAL A 150 1.09 -14.94 -7.15
N PRO A 151 1.00 -16.28 -7.30
CA PRO A 151 -0.13 -17.06 -6.82
C PRO A 151 -0.33 -16.95 -5.30
N SER A 152 -1.58 -17.04 -4.85
CA SER A 152 -1.90 -17.07 -3.40
C SER A 152 -1.16 -18.20 -2.69
N GLY A 153 -0.65 -17.92 -1.49
CA GLY A 153 0.08 -18.87 -0.67
C GLY A 153 1.56 -19.04 -1.04
N THR A 154 2.07 -18.30 -2.03
CA THR A 154 3.52 -18.30 -2.32
C THR A 154 4.29 -17.60 -1.20
N ASP A 155 5.41 -18.19 -0.79
CA ASP A 155 6.39 -17.53 0.08
C ASP A 155 7.09 -16.40 -0.70
N ILE A 156 6.77 -15.17 -0.37
CA ILE A 156 7.31 -13.98 -1.06
C ILE A 156 8.82 -13.83 -0.85
N GLU A 157 9.35 -14.19 0.31
CA GLU A 157 10.81 -14.12 0.56
C GLU A 157 11.55 -15.15 -0.30
N ALA A 158 11.02 -16.38 -0.40
CA ALA A 158 11.56 -17.39 -1.29
C ALA A 158 11.47 -16.97 -2.76
N TRP A 159 10.35 -16.35 -3.17
CA TRP A 159 10.17 -15.84 -4.52
C TRP A 159 11.19 -14.73 -4.88
N VAL A 160 11.42 -13.78 -3.98
CA VAL A 160 12.46 -12.75 -4.18
C VAL A 160 13.85 -13.38 -4.26
N THR A 161 14.13 -14.40 -3.43
CA THR A 161 15.41 -15.11 -3.43
C THR A 161 15.66 -15.89 -4.73
N SER A 162 14.59 -16.32 -5.41
CA SER A 162 14.65 -16.96 -6.73
C SER A 162 14.74 -15.94 -7.89
N ASP A 163 14.98 -14.67 -7.60
CA ASP A 163 14.96 -13.58 -8.60
C ASP A 163 13.61 -13.47 -9.35
N GLY A 164 12.51 -13.77 -8.66
CA GLY A 164 11.17 -13.72 -9.23
C GLY A 164 10.85 -14.85 -10.23
N THR A 165 11.65 -15.92 -10.26
CA THR A 165 11.53 -17.00 -11.25
C THR A 165 10.75 -18.22 -10.77
N GLU A 166 10.57 -18.39 -9.45
CA GLU A 166 9.89 -19.54 -8.84
C GLU A 166 8.82 -19.11 -7.83
N PRO A 167 7.55 -19.00 -8.28
CA PRO A 167 7.00 -19.26 -9.61
C PRO A 167 7.25 -18.13 -10.62
N VAL A 168 7.27 -18.48 -11.91
CA VAL A 168 7.21 -17.48 -12.99
C VAL A 168 5.83 -16.83 -12.99
N ILE A 169 5.79 -15.52 -13.09
CA ILE A 169 4.55 -14.75 -13.16
C ILE A 169 4.25 -14.29 -14.60
N ASP A 170 2.99 -13.93 -14.87
CA ASP A 170 2.62 -13.14 -16.05
C ASP A 170 2.75 -11.65 -15.73
N PRO A 171 3.75 -10.92 -16.27
CA PRO A 171 3.94 -9.50 -15.97
C PRO A 171 2.77 -8.63 -16.42
N ALA A 172 2.09 -8.99 -17.50
CA ALA A 172 0.95 -8.23 -18.02
C ALA A 172 -0.26 -8.37 -17.08
N ALA A 173 -0.53 -9.58 -16.57
CA ALA A 173 -1.56 -9.80 -15.56
C ALA A 173 -1.20 -9.04 -14.24
N ALA A 174 0.06 -9.10 -13.79
CA ALA A 174 0.52 -8.40 -12.61
C ALA A 174 0.30 -6.88 -12.72
N ALA A 175 0.65 -6.29 -13.87
CA ALA A 175 0.43 -4.86 -14.14
C ALA A 175 -1.07 -4.49 -14.15
N ARG A 176 -1.94 -5.31 -14.77
CA ARG A 176 -3.40 -5.09 -14.75
C ARG A 176 -3.95 -5.12 -13.33
N ARG A 177 -3.56 -6.14 -12.54
CA ARG A 177 -3.98 -6.30 -11.15
C ARG A 177 -3.48 -5.17 -10.25
N ALA A 178 -2.26 -4.69 -10.48
CA ALA A 178 -1.70 -3.53 -9.75
C ALA A 178 -2.55 -2.27 -9.98
N ARG A 179 -2.92 -1.97 -11.23
CA ARG A 179 -3.80 -0.85 -11.56
C ARG A 179 -5.20 -1.03 -10.93
N ALA A 180 -5.76 -2.24 -10.96
CA ALA A 180 -7.04 -2.55 -10.35
C ALA A 180 -7.01 -2.37 -8.83
N ALA A 181 -5.97 -2.89 -8.17
CA ALA A 181 -5.75 -2.75 -6.73
C ALA A 181 -5.58 -1.28 -6.32
N ALA A 182 -4.89 -0.47 -7.13
CA ALA A 182 -4.77 0.97 -6.90
C ALA A 182 -6.13 1.68 -6.87
N LEU A 183 -7.03 1.35 -7.80
CA LEU A 183 -8.38 1.92 -7.80
C LEU A 183 -9.24 1.37 -6.65
N ILE A 184 -9.06 0.11 -6.22
CA ILE A 184 -9.66 -0.38 -4.97
C ILE A 184 -9.19 0.49 -3.82
N MET A 185 -7.88 0.60 -3.58
CA MET A 185 -7.32 1.36 -2.46
C MET A 185 -7.75 2.83 -2.47
N LEU A 186 -7.63 3.50 -3.62
CA LEU A 186 -7.97 4.92 -3.74
C LEU A 186 -9.47 5.18 -3.69
N GLY A 187 -10.33 4.19 -3.95
CA GLY A 187 -11.77 4.26 -3.81
C GLY A 187 -12.28 4.03 -2.39
N LEU A 188 -11.43 3.56 -1.46
CA LEU A 188 -11.80 3.34 -0.06
C LEU A 188 -11.68 4.62 0.76
N PRO A 189 -12.61 4.89 1.70
CA PRO A 189 -12.46 5.95 2.70
C PRO A 189 -11.22 5.72 3.58
N GLY A 190 -10.77 6.78 4.26
CA GLY A 190 -9.58 6.74 5.11
C GLY A 190 -8.34 7.34 4.43
N THR A 191 -7.15 7.05 4.93
CA THR A 191 -5.89 7.55 4.37
C THR A 191 -5.26 6.52 3.44
N ALA A 192 -4.92 6.90 2.22
CA ALA A 192 -4.22 6.05 1.26
C ALA A 192 -2.78 6.53 1.09
N PHE A 193 -1.83 5.60 1.22
CA PHE A 193 -0.42 5.83 0.97
C PHE A 193 -0.01 5.16 -0.33
N VAL A 194 0.63 5.90 -1.20
CA VAL A 194 1.18 5.44 -2.48
C VAL A 194 2.69 5.40 -2.36
N TYR A 195 3.28 4.23 -2.58
CA TYR A 195 4.72 4.11 -2.62
C TYR A 195 5.27 4.61 -3.96
N GLN A 196 6.38 5.32 -3.92
CA GLN A 196 7.03 5.85 -5.13
C GLN A 196 7.26 4.78 -6.19
N GLY A 197 6.79 5.04 -7.42
CA GLY A 197 6.86 4.12 -8.55
C GLY A 197 5.63 3.24 -8.76
N GLU A 198 4.70 3.17 -7.79
CA GLU A 198 3.38 2.55 -8.02
C GLU A 198 2.62 3.29 -9.12
N GLU A 199 2.67 4.63 -9.08
CA GLU A 199 2.04 5.49 -10.07
C GLU A 199 2.60 5.30 -11.49
N LEU A 200 3.83 4.80 -11.59
CA LEU A 200 4.46 4.46 -12.86
C LEU A 200 4.20 3.01 -13.28
N GLY A 201 3.58 2.21 -12.41
CA GLY A 201 3.43 0.77 -12.63
C GLY A 201 4.76 0.02 -12.69
N LEU A 202 5.80 0.55 -12.01
CA LEU A 202 7.13 -0.06 -12.00
C LEU A 202 7.10 -1.47 -11.42
N PRO A 203 7.60 -2.48 -12.14
CA PRO A 203 7.84 -3.80 -11.58
C PRO A 203 9.06 -3.81 -10.65
N GLU A 204 9.24 -4.92 -9.94
CA GLU A 204 10.43 -5.17 -9.12
C GLU A 204 11.67 -5.35 -10.02
N ASP A 205 12.80 -4.83 -9.55
CA ASP A 205 14.08 -5.05 -10.21
C ASP A 205 14.80 -6.25 -9.57
N PHE A 206 14.80 -7.37 -10.27
CA PHE A 206 15.50 -8.59 -9.87
C PHE A 206 16.90 -8.72 -10.49
N ASP A 207 17.30 -7.79 -11.38
CA ASP A 207 18.56 -7.87 -12.13
C ASP A 207 19.77 -7.37 -11.33
N LEU A 208 19.57 -6.82 -10.12
CA LEU A 208 20.66 -6.36 -9.26
C LEU A 208 21.61 -7.50 -8.93
N ARG A 209 22.90 -7.30 -9.25
CA ARG A 209 23.97 -8.25 -8.97
C ARG A 209 24.34 -8.20 -7.48
N PRO A 210 24.87 -9.30 -6.90
CA PRO A 210 25.26 -9.36 -5.50
C PRO A 210 26.19 -8.22 -5.05
N GLU A 211 27.10 -7.78 -5.91
CA GLU A 211 28.04 -6.67 -5.63
C GLU A 211 27.41 -5.28 -5.69
N GLU A 212 26.19 -5.15 -6.19
CA GLU A 212 25.42 -3.91 -6.30
C GLU A 212 24.46 -3.71 -5.14
N LEU A 213 24.19 -4.77 -4.38
CA LEU A 213 23.26 -4.73 -3.25
C LEU A 213 23.77 -3.83 -2.12
N GLN A 214 22.91 -3.00 -1.59
CA GLN A 214 23.21 -2.03 -0.53
C GLN A 214 22.41 -2.32 0.76
N ASP A 215 21.38 -3.16 0.69
CA ASP A 215 20.61 -3.52 1.88
C ASP A 215 21.45 -4.38 2.84
N PRO A 216 21.67 -3.94 4.10
CA PRO A 216 22.43 -4.71 5.08
C PRO A 216 21.90 -6.14 5.34
N ILE A 217 20.68 -6.45 4.90
CA ILE A 217 20.11 -7.78 5.07
C ILE A 217 20.87 -8.84 4.24
N TRP A 218 21.47 -8.45 3.11
CA TRP A 218 22.32 -9.31 2.30
C TRP A 218 23.48 -9.88 3.11
N GLU A 219 24.22 -9.00 3.79
CA GLU A 219 25.36 -9.39 4.62
C GLU A 219 24.91 -10.12 5.91
N ARG A 220 23.89 -9.58 6.59
CA ARG A 220 23.32 -10.18 7.83
C ARG A 220 22.73 -11.56 7.57
N GLY A 221 22.11 -11.75 6.41
CA GLY A 221 21.51 -13.00 5.95
C GLY A 221 22.54 -13.99 5.41
N ARG A 222 23.87 -13.70 5.49
CA ARG A 222 24.93 -14.53 4.94
C ARG A 222 24.72 -14.87 3.46
N HIS A 223 24.28 -13.88 2.69
CA HIS A 223 24.06 -13.96 1.24
C HIS A 223 22.97 -14.97 0.82
N THR A 224 21.98 -15.21 1.69
CA THR A 224 20.85 -16.13 1.41
C THR A 224 19.58 -15.40 1.00
N PHE A 225 19.54 -14.06 1.16
CA PHE A 225 18.39 -13.24 0.80
C PHE A 225 18.86 -11.89 0.26
N LYS A 226 18.49 -11.56 -0.99
CA LYS A 226 18.91 -10.32 -1.68
C LYS A 226 18.41 -9.04 -1.02
N GLY A 227 17.38 -9.12 -0.18
CA GLY A 227 16.85 -7.96 0.52
C GLY A 227 15.83 -7.17 -0.32
N ARG A 228 15.84 -5.86 -0.14
CA ARG A 228 14.77 -4.96 -0.56
C ARG A 228 15.20 -3.95 -1.64
N ASP A 229 16.42 -4.07 -2.15
CA ASP A 229 16.99 -3.05 -3.04
C ASP A 229 16.22 -2.92 -4.36
N GLY A 230 15.61 -3.99 -4.85
CA GLY A 230 14.85 -3.98 -6.10
C GLY A 230 13.68 -2.99 -6.11
N CYS A 231 13.00 -2.82 -4.96
CA CYS A 231 11.95 -1.81 -4.85
C CYS A 231 12.48 -0.40 -4.52
N ARG A 232 13.79 -0.23 -4.28
CA ARG A 232 14.43 1.03 -3.86
C ARG A 232 15.26 1.70 -4.95
N VAL A 233 15.35 1.10 -6.14
CA VAL A 233 16.04 1.70 -7.28
C VAL A 233 15.43 3.07 -7.59
N PRO A 234 16.25 4.12 -7.79
CA PRO A 234 15.78 5.48 -8.09
C PRO A 234 14.85 5.53 -9.30
N LEU A 235 13.79 6.34 -9.22
CA LEU A 235 12.74 6.42 -10.23
C LEU A 235 13.25 6.97 -11.58
N PRO A 236 12.70 6.49 -12.71
CA PRO A 236 12.94 7.07 -14.03
C PRO A 236 12.03 8.28 -14.26
N TRP A 237 12.62 9.47 -14.35
CA TRP A 237 11.92 10.71 -14.67
C TRP A 237 11.88 10.96 -16.18
N THR A 238 12.97 10.61 -16.88
CA THR A 238 13.14 10.74 -18.33
C THR A 238 13.65 9.42 -18.93
N GLY A 239 13.59 9.29 -20.26
CA GLY A 239 14.19 8.16 -20.98
C GLY A 239 15.73 8.24 -21.14
N ASP A 240 16.36 9.29 -20.64
CA ASP A 240 17.79 9.56 -20.84
C ASP A 240 18.68 8.84 -19.81
N ARG A 241 19.34 7.78 -20.26
CA ARG A 241 20.24 6.98 -19.42
C ARG A 241 21.49 7.76 -18.97
N GLU A 242 21.94 8.75 -19.74
CA GLU A 242 23.16 9.53 -19.42
C GLU A 242 22.95 10.39 -18.17
N THR A 243 21.72 10.72 -17.84
CA THR A 243 21.33 11.44 -16.63
C THR A 243 20.76 10.53 -15.54
N ALA A 244 21.07 9.23 -15.57
CA ALA A 244 20.42 8.24 -14.69
C ALA A 244 18.88 8.38 -14.75
N TYR A 245 18.36 8.42 -15.98
CA TYR A 245 16.92 8.62 -16.27
C TYR A 245 16.35 9.89 -15.62
N GLY A 246 17.11 10.96 -15.59
CA GLY A 246 16.73 12.23 -15.00
C GLY A 246 16.86 12.32 -13.47
N PHE A 247 17.36 11.27 -12.83
CA PHE A 247 17.57 11.27 -11.37
C PHE A 247 18.81 12.08 -10.96
N SER A 248 19.89 12.02 -11.74
CA SER A 248 21.16 12.66 -11.40
C SER A 248 21.88 13.23 -12.62
N GLY A 249 22.31 14.49 -12.55
CA GLY A 249 23.12 15.11 -13.59
C GLY A 249 24.51 14.48 -13.79
N SER A 250 24.95 13.62 -12.89
CA SER A 250 26.21 12.85 -13.03
C SER A 250 26.04 11.54 -13.79
N GLY A 251 24.81 11.15 -14.15
CA GLY A 251 24.50 9.86 -14.76
C GLY A 251 24.68 8.66 -13.82
N LYS A 252 24.81 8.90 -12.51
CA LYS A 252 24.99 7.85 -11.51
C LYS A 252 23.91 7.89 -10.46
N SER A 253 23.46 6.73 -10.03
CA SER A 253 22.56 6.51 -8.90
C SER A 253 23.22 5.54 -7.91
N TRP A 254 22.72 5.51 -6.67
CA TRP A 254 23.28 4.66 -5.62
C TRP A 254 22.98 3.17 -5.83
N LEU A 255 21.84 2.85 -6.45
CA LEU A 255 21.54 1.55 -7.04
C LEU A 255 21.49 1.70 -8.56
N PRO A 256 22.03 0.76 -9.34
CA PRO A 256 21.98 0.84 -10.80
C PRO A 256 20.53 0.73 -11.28
N GLN A 257 20.19 1.52 -12.28
CA GLN A 257 18.87 1.50 -12.91
C GLN A 257 18.93 0.61 -14.15
N PRO A 258 18.01 -0.38 -14.29
CA PRO A 258 17.98 -1.27 -15.45
C PRO A 258 17.58 -0.52 -16.73
N ALA A 259 17.95 -1.07 -17.90
CA ALA A 259 17.71 -0.40 -19.18
C ALA A 259 16.21 -0.21 -19.48
N TRP A 260 15.37 -1.13 -19.02
CA TRP A 260 13.90 -1.08 -19.22
C TRP A 260 13.21 0.03 -18.43
N PHE A 261 13.90 0.71 -17.49
CA PHE A 261 13.35 1.90 -16.80
C PHE A 261 12.97 3.02 -17.77
N ALA A 262 13.64 3.11 -18.93
CA ALA A 262 13.28 4.07 -19.97
C ALA A 262 11.80 4.00 -20.36
N ASP A 263 11.25 2.78 -20.46
CA ASP A 263 9.86 2.54 -20.89
C ASP A 263 8.83 2.98 -19.83
N TYR A 264 9.26 3.12 -18.57
CA TYR A 264 8.43 3.56 -17.44
C TYR A 264 8.63 5.02 -17.06
N ALA A 265 9.41 5.77 -17.84
CA ALA A 265 9.77 7.14 -17.50
C ALA A 265 8.54 8.04 -17.33
N ALA A 266 8.53 8.85 -16.26
CA ALA A 266 7.42 9.71 -15.91
C ALA A 266 7.06 10.70 -17.02
N CYS A 267 8.05 11.22 -17.77
CA CYS A 267 7.81 12.12 -18.90
C CYS A 267 7.00 11.43 -20.00
N LEU A 268 7.31 10.19 -20.36
CA LEU A 268 6.57 9.45 -21.38
C LEU A 268 5.13 9.18 -20.93
N GLN A 269 4.96 8.75 -19.67
CA GLN A 269 3.65 8.47 -19.13
C GLN A 269 2.77 9.73 -18.96
N SER A 270 3.38 10.91 -18.79
CA SER A 270 2.63 12.16 -18.70
C SER A 270 1.89 12.50 -19.99
N ASP A 271 2.42 12.10 -21.14
CA ASP A 271 1.86 12.36 -22.47
C ASP A 271 0.88 11.26 -22.92
N ASP A 272 0.92 10.09 -22.27
CA ASP A 272 0.01 8.97 -22.54
C ASP A 272 -1.19 8.99 -21.59
N VAL A 273 -2.38 9.32 -22.13
CA VAL A 273 -3.64 9.35 -21.38
C VAL A 273 -4.02 8.03 -20.71
N ASN A 274 -3.56 6.90 -21.26
CA ASN A 274 -3.85 5.55 -20.78
C ASN A 274 -2.80 5.03 -19.78
N SER A 275 -1.75 5.82 -19.53
CA SER A 275 -0.67 5.45 -18.61
C SER A 275 -1.15 5.22 -17.17
N SER A 276 -0.35 4.48 -16.40
CA SER A 276 -0.58 4.32 -14.96
C SER A 276 -0.52 5.67 -14.24
N LEU A 277 0.43 6.53 -14.59
CA LEU A 277 0.58 7.87 -14.00
C LEU A 277 -0.70 8.70 -14.17
N ASN A 278 -1.27 8.75 -15.38
CA ASN A 278 -2.47 9.53 -15.62
C ASN A 278 -3.73 8.89 -15.02
N MET A 279 -3.78 7.56 -14.89
CA MET A 279 -4.81 6.88 -14.11
C MET A 279 -4.75 7.30 -12.62
N TYR A 280 -3.56 7.29 -11.99
CA TYR A 280 -3.39 7.73 -10.61
C TYR A 280 -3.76 9.20 -10.42
N ARG A 281 -3.34 10.10 -11.31
CA ARG A 281 -3.73 11.52 -11.28
C ARG A 281 -5.24 11.67 -11.27
N LYS A 282 -5.92 11.04 -12.22
CA LYS A 282 -7.39 11.10 -12.32
C LYS A 282 -8.07 10.47 -11.11
N ALA A 283 -7.57 9.35 -10.60
CA ALA A 283 -8.10 8.70 -9.40
C ALA A 283 -7.97 9.60 -8.18
N ILE A 284 -6.82 10.25 -7.98
CA ILE A 284 -6.58 11.17 -6.86
C ILE A 284 -7.50 12.40 -6.94
N ASP A 285 -7.70 12.94 -8.13
CA ASP A 285 -8.60 14.10 -8.33
C ASP A 285 -10.05 13.73 -8.04
N LEU A 286 -10.53 12.59 -8.52
CA LEU A 286 -11.86 12.07 -8.20
C LEU A 286 -12.00 11.77 -6.71
N ARG A 287 -10.98 11.14 -6.10
CA ARG A 287 -10.96 10.85 -4.66
C ARG A 287 -11.12 12.12 -3.84
N ARG A 288 -10.40 13.18 -4.14
CA ARG A 288 -10.51 14.49 -3.44
C ARG A 288 -11.93 15.05 -3.43
N CYS A 289 -12.69 14.80 -4.50
CA CYS A 289 -14.04 15.30 -4.64
C CYS A 289 -15.10 14.36 -4.03
N MET A 290 -14.89 13.06 -4.09
CA MET A 290 -15.95 12.06 -3.90
C MET A 290 -15.73 11.11 -2.71
N VAL A 291 -14.52 11.05 -2.16
CA VAL A 291 -14.19 10.19 -1.00
C VAL A 291 -13.84 11.09 0.19
N ARG A 292 -14.59 10.99 1.27
CA ARG A 292 -14.34 11.80 2.48
C ARG A 292 -13.83 10.94 3.61
N CYS A 293 -12.99 11.53 4.45
CA CYS A 293 -12.62 10.96 5.72
C CYS A 293 -13.90 10.85 6.59
N GLY A 294 -14.22 9.66 7.06
CA GLY A 294 -15.46 9.39 7.80
C GLY A 294 -16.58 8.73 6.99
N ASP A 295 -16.45 8.59 5.67
CA ASP A 295 -17.39 7.81 4.85
C ASP A 295 -17.37 6.30 5.18
N ASP A 296 -16.42 5.85 6.00
CA ASP A 296 -16.24 4.44 6.36
C ASP A 296 -17.50 3.83 6.98
N ALA A 297 -18.14 4.55 7.89
CA ALA A 297 -19.34 4.07 8.56
C ALA A 297 -20.56 4.00 7.60
N ALA A 298 -20.57 4.84 6.57
CA ALA A 298 -21.67 4.97 5.61
C ALA A 298 -21.41 4.29 4.26
N LEU A 299 -20.29 3.56 4.12
CA LEU A 299 -20.01 2.75 2.94
C LEU A 299 -20.99 1.58 2.88
N GLU A 300 -21.69 1.44 1.76
CA GLU A 300 -22.66 0.36 1.51
C GLU A 300 -22.06 -0.65 0.54
N TRP A 301 -22.03 -1.94 0.92
CA TRP A 301 -21.62 -3.01 0.02
C TRP A 301 -22.65 -3.20 -1.10
N LEU A 302 -22.18 -3.46 -2.30
CA LEU A 302 -23.04 -3.80 -3.42
C LEU A 302 -23.65 -5.19 -3.22
N ASP A 303 -24.83 -5.36 -3.83
CA ASP A 303 -25.50 -6.66 -3.90
C ASP A 303 -24.57 -7.69 -4.58
N PRO A 304 -24.43 -8.90 -4.00
CA PRO A 304 -23.68 -9.98 -4.61
C PRO A 304 -24.08 -10.28 -6.06
N ASP A 305 -25.37 -10.16 -6.41
CA ASP A 305 -25.85 -10.39 -7.77
C ASP A 305 -25.25 -9.40 -8.80
N LEU A 306 -24.93 -8.18 -8.38
CA LEU A 306 -24.24 -7.20 -9.24
C LEU A 306 -22.74 -7.48 -9.35
N CYS A 307 -22.17 -8.11 -8.34
CA CYS A 307 -20.73 -8.39 -8.28
C CYS A 307 -20.35 -9.70 -8.96
N GLY A 308 -21.30 -10.64 -9.11
CA GLY A 308 -21.00 -12.00 -9.53
C GLY A 308 -20.06 -12.73 -8.55
N ASP A 309 -19.61 -13.92 -8.93
CA ASP A 309 -18.79 -14.78 -8.06
C ASP A 309 -17.36 -14.21 -7.86
N ASP A 310 -16.84 -13.51 -8.84
CA ASP A 310 -15.46 -13.02 -8.87
C ASP A 310 -15.33 -11.51 -8.55
N GLY A 311 -16.40 -10.83 -8.18
CA GLY A 311 -16.37 -9.41 -7.93
C GLY A 311 -16.77 -9.03 -6.52
N PHE A 312 -16.43 -7.82 -6.12
CA PHE A 312 -17.03 -7.11 -4.99
C PHE A 312 -16.96 -5.61 -5.24
N GLY A 313 -17.85 -4.88 -4.57
CA GLY A 313 -17.88 -3.44 -4.72
C GLY A 313 -18.67 -2.76 -3.60
N TRP A 314 -18.61 -1.44 -3.60
CA TRP A 314 -19.30 -0.61 -2.60
C TRP A 314 -19.71 0.72 -3.20
N LYS A 315 -20.70 1.33 -2.56
CA LYS A 315 -21.18 2.67 -2.86
C LYS A 315 -20.82 3.60 -1.71
N LEU A 316 -20.39 4.81 -2.05
CA LEU A 316 -20.10 5.88 -1.10
C LEU A 316 -21.27 6.88 -0.99
N PRO A 317 -21.37 7.66 0.10
CA PRO A 317 -22.39 8.70 0.27
C PRO A 317 -22.41 9.75 -0.84
N SER A 318 -21.28 9.97 -1.51
CA SER A 318 -21.17 10.85 -2.68
C SER A 318 -21.90 10.33 -3.93
N GLY A 319 -22.36 9.06 -3.90
CA GLY A 319 -22.92 8.35 -5.04
C GLY A 319 -21.87 7.65 -5.91
N MET A 320 -20.57 7.85 -5.65
CA MET A 320 -19.52 7.10 -6.33
C MET A 320 -19.61 5.62 -5.92
N THR A 321 -19.59 4.77 -6.91
CA THR A 321 -19.60 3.32 -6.74
C THR A 321 -18.31 2.75 -7.32
N VAL A 322 -17.71 1.82 -6.58
CA VAL A 322 -16.52 1.06 -6.97
C VAL A 322 -16.93 -0.39 -7.19
N LEU A 323 -16.58 -0.96 -8.32
CA LEU A 323 -16.78 -2.38 -8.62
C LEU A 323 -15.48 -2.97 -9.14
N ALA A 324 -14.95 -3.96 -8.44
CA ALA A 324 -13.74 -4.69 -8.76
C ALA A 324 -14.07 -6.09 -9.29
N ASN A 325 -13.42 -6.49 -10.36
CA ASN A 325 -13.54 -7.79 -11.01
C ASN A 325 -12.20 -8.54 -10.91
N PHE A 326 -12.20 -9.64 -10.19
CA PHE A 326 -11.03 -10.51 -9.98
C PHE A 326 -10.93 -11.66 -10.99
N SER A 327 -11.98 -11.88 -11.81
CA SER A 327 -11.94 -12.89 -12.86
C SER A 327 -10.81 -12.61 -13.84
N ALA A 328 -10.12 -13.66 -14.26
CA ALA A 328 -9.12 -13.55 -15.33
C ALA A 328 -9.74 -13.55 -16.73
N VAL A 329 -11.02 -13.96 -16.87
CA VAL A 329 -11.63 -14.25 -18.18
C VAL A 329 -13.01 -13.63 -18.39
N HIS A 330 -13.78 -13.40 -17.34
CA HIS A 330 -15.17 -12.93 -17.44
C HIS A 330 -15.30 -11.46 -17.09
N ALA A 331 -16.01 -10.69 -17.91
CA ALA A 331 -16.40 -9.32 -17.58
C ALA A 331 -17.66 -9.32 -16.71
N LEU A 332 -17.81 -8.31 -15.84
CA LEU A 332 -19.05 -8.00 -15.13
C LEU A 332 -19.82 -6.91 -15.90
N THR A 333 -21.13 -6.86 -15.71
CA THR A 333 -21.99 -5.86 -16.35
C THR A 333 -22.35 -4.76 -15.37
N LEU A 334 -22.16 -3.50 -15.77
CA LEU A 334 -22.63 -2.34 -15.00
C LEU A 334 -24.14 -2.13 -15.21
N PRO A 335 -24.83 -1.52 -14.23
CA PRO A 335 -26.21 -1.07 -14.44
C PRO A 335 -26.37 -0.17 -15.67
N SER A 336 -27.52 -0.23 -16.32
CA SER A 336 -27.78 0.53 -17.56
C SER A 336 -27.68 2.05 -17.38
N GLU A 337 -27.98 2.55 -16.18
CA GLU A 337 -27.89 3.96 -15.79
C GLU A 337 -26.49 4.38 -15.30
N ALA A 338 -25.53 3.43 -15.27
CA ALA A 338 -24.18 3.71 -14.80
C ALA A 338 -23.43 4.59 -15.80
N LYS A 339 -22.83 5.65 -15.29
CA LYS A 339 -21.85 6.46 -16.01
C LYS A 339 -20.47 6.20 -15.45
N MET A 340 -19.60 5.61 -16.25
CA MET A 340 -18.22 5.34 -15.88
C MET A 340 -17.45 6.64 -15.66
N LEU A 341 -16.72 6.72 -14.55
CA LEU A 341 -15.83 7.83 -14.19
C LEU A 341 -14.38 7.47 -14.51
N LEU A 342 -13.98 6.23 -14.19
CA LEU A 342 -12.61 5.74 -14.34
C LEU A 342 -12.61 4.21 -14.42
N CYS A 343 -11.73 3.67 -15.29
CA CYS A 343 -11.43 2.25 -15.40
C CYS A 343 -9.93 2.02 -15.22
N SER A 344 -9.54 0.94 -14.56
CA SER A 344 -8.13 0.57 -14.40
C SER A 344 -7.48 -0.02 -15.63
N ARG A 345 -8.27 -0.47 -16.64
CA ARG A 345 -7.73 -0.96 -17.92
C ARG A 345 -7.20 0.20 -18.76
N ALA A 346 -6.10 -0.07 -19.45
CA ALA A 346 -5.43 0.90 -20.32
C ALA A 346 -5.85 0.81 -21.79
N ASP A 347 -6.69 -0.19 -22.14
CA ASP A 347 -6.97 -0.55 -23.53
C ASP A 347 -7.89 0.49 -24.19
N ASP A 348 -7.59 0.88 -25.42
CA ASP A 348 -8.35 1.83 -26.24
C ASP A 348 -9.78 1.34 -26.56
N ASP A 349 -10.07 0.05 -26.38
CA ASP A 349 -11.37 -0.59 -26.65
C ASP A 349 -12.43 -0.31 -25.55
N HIS A 350 -12.06 0.32 -24.43
CA HIS A 350 -13.02 0.67 -23.38
C HIS A 350 -13.47 2.11 -23.52
N ASN A 351 -14.35 2.32 -24.49
CA ASN A 351 -15.13 3.53 -24.62
C ASN A 351 -15.88 3.83 -23.30
N ALA A 352 -15.95 5.10 -22.92
CA ALA A 352 -16.71 5.57 -21.74
C ALA A 352 -18.20 5.13 -21.76
N ASP A 353 -18.68 4.67 -22.90
CA ASP A 353 -20.03 4.09 -23.12
C ASP A 353 -20.07 2.57 -22.86
N SER A 354 -18.94 1.91 -22.53
CA SER A 354 -18.94 0.49 -22.18
C SER A 354 -19.58 0.27 -20.83
N HIS A 355 -20.63 -0.55 -20.78
CA HIS A 355 -21.29 -0.99 -19.55
C HIS A 355 -20.66 -2.28 -18.99
N GLN A 356 -19.34 -2.42 -19.10
CA GLN A 356 -18.63 -3.61 -18.62
C GLN A 356 -17.46 -3.26 -17.70
N VAL A 357 -17.24 -4.13 -16.72
CA VAL A 357 -16.03 -4.17 -15.90
C VAL A 357 -15.16 -5.31 -16.41
N PRO A 358 -14.07 -5.03 -17.12
CA PRO A 358 -13.23 -6.05 -17.73
C PRO A 358 -12.63 -7.02 -16.72
N PRO A 359 -12.12 -8.18 -17.16
CA PRO A 359 -11.33 -9.08 -16.33
C PRO A 359 -10.14 -8.35 -15.69
N GLU A 360 -9.81 -8.70 -14.45
CA GLU A 360 -8.69 -8.14 -13.67
C GLU A 360 -8.70 -6.60 -13.67
N SER A 361 -9.86 -5.99 -13.38
CA SER A 361 -10.01 -4.55 -13.39
C SER A 361 -10.93 -4.03 -12.29
N THR A 362 -10.84 -2.73 -12.06
CA THR A 362 -11.72 -1.98 -11.17
C THR A 362 -12.28 -0.77 -11.92
N VAL A 363 -13.56 -0.51 -11.74
CA VAL A 363 -14.28 0.62 -12.33
C VAL A 363 -14.89 1.47 -11.24
N TRP A 364 -14.79 2.79 -11.41
CA TRP A 364 -15.56 3.78 -10.64
C TRP A 364 -16.66 4.35 -11.51
N TYR A 365 -17.87 4.39 -11.00
CA TYR A 365 -19.04 4.90 -11.72
C TYR A 365 -20.04 5.60 -10.79
N ILE A 366 -21.00 6.31 -11.36
CA ILE A 366 -22.18 6.86 -10.70
C ILE A 366 -23.42 6.40 -11.45
N CYS A 367 -24.52 6.11 -10.73
CA CYS A 367 -25.85 5.98 -11.32
C CYS A 367 -26.57 7.33 -11.26
N ARG A 368 -27.21 7.74 -12.37
CA ARG A 368 -28.00 8.98 -12.49
C ARG A 368 -29.49 8.69 -12.33
#